data_800b771e39d3203893d7b8bff305c942
#
_entry.id   800b771e39d3203893d7b8bff305c942
#
_cell.length_a   1.000
_cell.length_b   1.000
_cell.length_c   1.000
_cell.angle_alpha   90.00
_cell.angle_beta   90.00
_cell.angle_gamma   90.00
#
_symmetry.space_group_name_H-M   'P 1'
#
loop_
_entity.id
_entity.type
_entity.pdbx_description
1 polymer ?
#
loop_
_entity_poly.entity_id
_entity_poly.type
_entity_poly.pdbx_seq_one_letter_code
_entity_poly.pdbx_strand_id
1 'polypeptide(L)'
;MLDDCKNEIKQLHQFFEDWFCGRHSNTDEAFQRLPNVLAPKFEMITPASELIFRDTLIKQVRSMHGAYMAAEKPSIIRTKNIEGRILSDDLSLMRYEEWQENGDHTDAQGRLSSALFRRLPQAPNHVQWLYLHEGWISKEKTG
;
A
#
# COMPACT_ATOMS: atom_id res chain seq x y z
N MET A 1 -14.04 -8.40 -9.71
CA MET A 1 -13.68 -7.42 -8.69
C MET A 1 -12.48 -7.84 -7.85
N LEU A 2 -12.41 -9.10 -7.42
CA LEU A 2 -11.28 -9.55 -6.58
C LEU A 2 -9.95 -9.48 -7.33
N ASP A 3 -9.91 -9.82 -8.61
CA ASP A 3 -8.68 -9.72 -9.40
C ASP A 3 -8.23 -8.27 -9.54
N ASP A 4 -9.16 -7.34 -9.71
CA ASP A 4 -8.85 -5.90 -9.75
C ASP A 4 -8.25 -5.43 -8.44
N CYS A 5 -8.80 -5.88 -7.30
CA CYS A 5 -8.27 -5.55 -5.99
C CYS A 5 -6.86 -6.12 -5.79
N LYS A 6 -6.63 -7.37 -6.19
CA LYS A 6 -5.30 -7.99 -6.11
C LYS A 6 -4.28 -7.24 -6.95
N ASN A 7 -4.65 -6.86 -8.17
CA ASN A 7 -3.77 -6.09 -9.05
C ASN A 7 -3.48 -4.71 -8.46
N GLU A 8 -4.50 -4.06 -7.89
CA GLU A 8 -4.32 -2.75 -7.26
C GLU A 8 -3.36 -2.84 -6.07
N ILE A 9 -3.52 -3.83 -5.21
CA ILE A 9 -2.62 -4.04 -4.06
C ILE A 9 -1.18 -4.21 -4.54
N LYS A 10 -0.94 -5.09 -5.50
CA LYS A 10 0.41 -5.33 -6.04
C LYS A 10 1.00 -4.09 -6.69
N GLN A 11 0.24 -3.42 -7.53
CA GLN A 11 0.73 -2.28 -8.31
C GLN A 11 0.97 -1.05 -7.44
N LEU A 12 0.11 -0.79 -6.45
CA LEU A 12 0.31 0.35 -5.56
C LEU A 12 1.56 0.15 -4.71
N HIS A 13 1.81 -1.06 -4.20
CA HIS A 13 3.02 -1.32 -3.42
C HIS A 13 4.29 -1.27 -4.28
N GLN A 14 4.21 -1.68 -5.56
CA GLN A 14 5.31 -1.47 -6.49
C GLN A 14 5.55 0.03 -6.74
N PHE A 15 4.47 0.81 -6.84
CA PHE A 15 4.59 2.27 -6.95
C PHE A 15 5.31 2.85 -5.73
N PHE A 16 4.96 2.42 -4.52
CA PHE A 16 5.64 2.89 -3.30
C PHE A 16 7.13 2.59 -3.33
N GLU A 17 7.51 1.36 -3.65
CA GLU A 17 8.91 0.99 -3.77
C GLU A 17 9.64 1.88 -4.77
N ASP A 18 9.07 2.04 -5.96
CA ASP A 18 9.66 2.85 -7.02
C ASP A 18 9.73 4.33 -6.65
N TRP A 19 8.71 4.84 -5.98
CA TRP A 19 8.67 6.23 -5.52
C TRP A 19 9.74 6.48 -4.46
N PHE A 20 9.81 5.63 -3.45
CA PHE A 20 10.80 5.76 -2.36
C PHE A 20 12.23 5.55 -2.87
N CYS A 21 12.42 4.75 -3.89
CA CYS A 21 13.73 4.54 -4.52
C CYS A 21 14.05 5.57 -5.61
N GLY A 22 13.20 6.56 -5.84
CA GLY A 22 13.45 7.63 -6.79
C GLY A 22 13.37 7.23 -8.26
N ARG A 23 12.70 6.12 -8.57
CA ARG A 23 12.58 5.62 -9.96
C ARG A 23 11.54 6.36 -10.79
N HIS A 24 10.63 7.10 -10.13
CA HIS A 24 9.68 8.00 -10.79
C HIS A 24 10.21 9.43 -10.76
N SER A 25 9.79 10.24 -11.74
CA SER A 25 10.05 11.68 -11.72
C SER A 25 9.45 12.31 -10.46
N ASN A 26 10.17 13.22 -9.83
CA ASN A 26 9.68 13.91 -8.63
C ASN A 26 8.72 15.04 -9.03
N THR A 27 7.57 14.67 -9.57
CA THR A 27 6.54 15.58 -10.04
C THR A 27 5.18 15.19 -9.50
N ASP A 28 4.25 16.15 -9.44
CA ASP A 28 2.88 15.87 -9.03
C ASP A 28 2.18 14.93 -10.01
N GLU A 29 2.51 15.02 -11.30
CA GLU A 29 1.94 14.16 -12.34
C GLU A 29 2.30 12.69 -12.08
N ALA A 30 3.59 12.40 -11.86
CA ALA A 30 4.04 11.04 -11.57
C ALA A 30 3.47 10.51 -10.26
N PHE A 31 3.18 11.39 -9.32
CA PHE A 31 2.63 11.04 -8.02
C PHE A 31 1.13 10.71 -8.05
N GLN A 32 0.41 11.11 -9.10
CA GLN A 32 -1.07 10.96 -9.15
C GLN A 32 -1.55 9.52 -8.98
N ARG A 33 -0.71 8.54 -9.18
CA ARG A 33 -1.05 7.13 -8.97
C ARG A 33 -1.66 6.87 -7.60
N LEU A 34 -1.18 7.57 -6.54
CA LEU A 34 -1.72 7.42 -5.19
C LEU A 34 -3.02 8.20 -4.98
N PRO A 35 -3.07 9.53 -5.17
CA PRO A 35 -4.32 10.27 -4.95
C PRO A 35 -5.50 9.73 -5.76
N ASN A 36 -5.24 9.24 -6.98
CA ASN A 36 -6.29 8.78 -7.88
C ASN A 36 -7.01 7.51 -7.42
N VAL A 37 -6.43 6.76 -6.49
CA VAL A 37 -7.03 5.51 -5.99
C VAL A 37 -7.54 5.60 -4.56
N LEU A 38 -7.34 6.72 -3.88
CA LEU A 38 -7.83 6.92 -2.52
C LEU A 38 -9.18 7.62 -2.54
N ALA A 39 -10.16 7.05 -1.83
CA ALA A 39 -11.46 7.68 -1.67
C ALA A 39 -11.33 9.03 -0.95
N PRO A 40 -12.23 9.99 -1.20
CA PRO A 40 -12.16 11.29 -0.51
C PRO A 40 -12.16 11.19 1.01
N LYS A 41 -12.84 10.19 1.56
CA LYS A 41 -12.89 9.93 3.01
C LYS A 41 -12.01 8.76 3.43
N PHE A 42 -11.02 8.40 2.62
CA PHE A 42 -10.08 7.34 2.98
C PHE A 42 -9.43 7.64 4.32
N GLU A 43 -9.32 6.61 5.15
CA GLU A 43 -8.55 6.65 6.39
C GLU A 43 -7.84 5.33 6.61
N MET A 44 -6.75 5.37 7.35
CA MET A 44 -6.05 4.16 7.72
C MET A 44 -5.64 4.17 9.18
N ILE A 45 -5.50 3.00 9.75
CA ILE A 45 -4.88 2.80 11.05
C ILE A 45 -3.53 2.13 10.82
N THR A 46 -2.47 2.77 11.31
CA THR A 46 -1.10 2.26 11.15
C THR A 46 -0.81 1.14 12.14
N PRO A 47 0.28 0.39 11.98
CA PRO A 47 0.68 -0.62 12.96
C PRO A 47 0.94 -0.05 14.36
N ALA A 48 1.22 1.24 14.46
CA ALA A 48 1.39 1.95 15.74
C ALA A 48 0.06 2.43 16.34
N SER A 49 -1.08 2.00 15.77
CA SER A 49 -2.43 2.38 16.19
C SER A 49 -2.75 3.87 16.02
N GLU A 50 -2.13 4.51 15.03
CA GLU A 50 -2.40 5.89 14.68
C GLU A 50 -3.42 5.96 13.56
N LEU A 51 -4.44 6.81 13.70
CA LEU A 51 -5.40 7.10 12.64
C LEU A 51 -4.84 8.19 11.74
N ILE A 52 -4.74 7.90 10.44
CA ILE A 52 -4.25 8.83 9.42
C ILE A 52 -5.33 9.02 8.37
N PHE A 53 -5.64 10.27 8.06
CA PHE A 53 -6.59 10.62 7.01
C PHE A 53 -5.89 10.76 5.65
N ARG A 54 -6.71 10.75 4.59
CA ARG A 54 -6.25 10.77 3.20
C ARG A 54 -5.16 11.82 2.92
N ASP A 55 -5.44 13.07 3.28
CA ASP A 55 -4.52 14.17 2.92
C ASP A 55 -3.18 14.07 3.66
N THR A 56 -3.19 13.59 4.89
CA THR A 56 -1.96 13.36 5.65
C THR A 56 -1.12 12.26 5.01
N LEU A 57 -1.75 11.15 4.62
CA LEU A 57 -1.04 10.06 3.95
C LEU A 57 -0.42 10.54 2.63
N ILE A 58 -1.19 11.27 1.82
CA ILE A 58 -0.73 11.81 0.55
C ILE A 58 0.50 12.69 0.75
N LYS A 59 0.47 13.61 1.71
CA LYS A 59 1.61 14.50 2.00
C LYS A 59 2.83 13.73 2.46
N GLN A 60 2.65 12.75 3.33
CA GLN A 60 3.76 11.94 3.84
C GLN A 60 4.45 11.18 2.70
N VAL A 61 3.68 10.48 1.87
CA VAL A 61 4.24 9.70 0.77
C VAL A 61 4.88 10.63 -0.27
N ARG A 62 4.23 11.75 -0.59
CA ARG A 62 4.78 12.74 -1.56
C ARG A 62 6.17 13.21 -1.15
N SER A 63 6.36 13.48 0.15
CA SER A 63 7.64 13.97 0.68
C SER A 63 8.73 12.91 0.71
N MET A 64 8.41 11.65 0.55
CA MET A 64 9.36 10.54 0.64
C MET A 64 9.97 10.12 -0.69
N HIS A 65 9.77 10.90 -1.76
CA HIS A 65 10.40 10.59 -3.05
C HIS A 65 11.92 10.48 -2.88
N GLY A 66 12.46 9.33 -3.26
CA GLY A 66 13.90 9.10 -3.20
C GLY A 66 14.46 8.90 -1.79
N ALA A 67 13.61 8.73 -0.77
CA ALA A 67 14.05 8.57 0.63
C ALA A 67 15.00 7.38 0.82
N TYR A 68 14.91 6.37 -0.05
CA TYR A 68 15.75 5.16 0.03
C TYR A 68 16.96 5.19 -0.90
N MET A 69 17.17 6.28 -1.65
CA MET A 69 18.28 6.37 -2.62
C MET A 69 19.66 6.36 -1.97
N ALA A 70 19.76 6.84 -0.72
CA ALA A 70 21.02 6.91 -0.01
C ALA A 70 21.45 5.57 0.61
N ALA A 71 20.57 4.59 0.60
CA ALA A 71 20.88 3.26 1.13
C ALA A 71 21.76 2.50 0.14
N GLU A 72 22.80 1.82 0.64
CA GLU A 72 23.66 0.97 -0.21
C GLU A 72 22.86 -0.13 -0.89
N LYS A 73 21.80 -0.62 -0.21
CA LYS A 73 20.88 -1.64 -0.71
C LYS A 73 19.47 -1.13 -0.55
N PRO A 74 18.78 -0.77 -1.63
CA PRO A 74 17.41 -0.26 -1.57
C PRO A 74 16.46 -1.26 -0.92
N SER A 75 15.48 -0.76 -0.19
CA SER A 75 14.43 -1.60 0.37
C SER A 75 13.52 -2.13 -0.72
N ILE A 76 13.03 -3.34 -0.52
CA ILE A 76 12.06 -4.00 -1.39
C ILE A 76 10.74 -4.11 -0.64
N ILE A 77 9.65 -3.79 -1.29
CA ILE A 77 8.30 -3.94 -0.73
C ILE A 77 7.59 -5.06 -1.48
N ARG A 78 7.20 -6.09 -0.74
CA ARG A 78 6.53 -7.27 -1.31
C ARG A 78 5.16 -7.46 -0.66
N THR A 79 4.20 -7.90 -1.47
CA THR A 79 2.89 -8.33 -0.98
C THR A 79 2.76 -9.85 -1.11
N LYS A 80 2.16 -10.47 -0.10
CA LYS A 80 1.97 -11.92 -0.05
C LYS A 80 0.57 -12.27 0.47
N ASN A 81 0.11 -13.47 0.13
CA ASN A 81 -1.12 -14.04 0.67
C ASN A 81 -2.31 -13.09 0.51
N ILE A 82 -2.47 -12.56 -0.69
CA ILE A 82 -3.56 -11.64 -1.01
C ILE A 82 -4.84 -12.44 -1.19
N GLU A 83 -5.79 -12.25 -0.29
CA GLU A 83 -7.09 -12.93 -0.30
C GLU A 83 -8.20 -11.92 -0.05
N GLY A 84 -9.40 -12.24 -0.49
CA GLY A 84 -10.51 -11.36 -0.26
C GLY A 84 -11.85 -11.99 -0.52
N ARG A 85 -12.90 -11.24 -0.22
CA ARG A 85 -14.28 -11.63 -0.48
C ARG A 85 -15.10 -10.42 -0.90
N ILE A 86 -16.08 -10.67 -1.73
CA ILE A 86 -17.05 -9.67 -2.16
C ILE A 86 -18.08 -9.51 -1.06
N LEU A 87 -18.32 -8.27 -0.63
CA LEU A 87 -19.34 -7.94 0.37
C LEU A 87 -20.67 -7.53 -0.29
N SER A 88 -20.58 -6.86 -1.44
CA SER A 88 -21.74 -6.45 -2.25
C SER A 88 -21.27 -6.25 -3.70
N ASP A 89 -22.16 -5.82 -4.59
CA ASP A 89 -21.84 -5.64 -6.01
C ASP A 89 -20.66 -4.69 -6.25
N ASP A 90 -20.42 -3.74 -5.35
CA ASP A 90 -19.38 -2.74 -5.51
C ASP A 90 -18.38 -2.67 -4.34
N LEU A 91 -18.48 -3.56 -3.35
CA LEU A 91 -17.61 -3.57 -2.17
C LEU A 91 -16.88 -4.89 -2.00
N SER A 92 -15.60 -4.82 -1.65
CA SER A 92 -14.77 -5.98 -1.32
C SER A 92 -13.95 -5.73 -0.06
N LEU A 93 -13.74 -6.79 0.70
CA LEU A 93 -12.80 -6.81 1.83
C LEU A 93 -11.61 -7.65 1.42
N MET A 94 -10.41 -7.06 1.49
CA MET A 94 -9.16 -7.73 1.16
C MET A 94 -8.30 -7.87 2.40
N ARG A 95 -7.51 -8.93 2.44
CA ARG A 95 -6.48 -9.15 3.45
C ARG A 95 -5.20 -9.54 2.74
N TYR A 96 -4.07 -8.99 3.18
CA TYR A 96 -2.78 -9.30 2.59
C TYR A 96 -1.65 -9.02 3.58
N GLU A 97 -0.46 -9.51 3.25
CA GLU A 97 0.76 -9.19 3.99
C GLU A 97 1.61 -8.26 3.15
N GLU A 98 2.16 -7.23 3.79
CA GLU A 98 3.17 -6.36 3.20
C GLU A 98 4.49 -6.59 3.92
N TRP A 99 5.52 -6.94 3.17
CA TRP A 99 6.86 -7.16 3.72
C TRP A 99 7.81 -6.11 3.16
N GLN A 100 8.48 -5.41 4.07
CA GLN A 100 9.54 -4.48 3.72
C GLN A 100 10.86 -5.14 4.08
N GLU A 101 11.71 -5.35 3.06
CA GLU A 101 12.98 -6.04 3.21
C GLU A 101 14.11 -5.10 2.79
N ASN A 102 15.20 -5.06 3.60
CA ASN A 102 16.44 -4.45 3.16
C ASN A 102 17.04 -5.29 2.05
N GLY A 103 17.89 -4.68 1.20
CA GLY A 103 18.46 -5.37 0.06
C GLY A 103 19.27 -6.62 0.40
N ASP A 104 19.67 -6.80 1.65
CA ASP A 104 20.35 -8.00 2.14
C ASP A 104 19.42 -8.99 2.83
N HIS A 105 18.12 -8.71 2.87
CA HIS A 105 17.07 -9.53 3.46
C HIS A 105 17.24 -9.81 4.97
N THR A 106 18.03 -9.00 5.70
CA THR A 106 18.32 -9.26 7.11
C THR A 106 17.30 -8.69 8.08
N ASP A 107 16.52 -7.66 7.66
CA ASP A 107 15.58 -6.93 8.53
C ASP A 107 14.19 -6.85 7.93
N ALA A 108 13.64 -8.00 7.52
CA ALA A 108 12.29 -8.04 6.99
C ALA A 108 11.26 -7.71 8.08
N GLN A 109 10.40 -6.73 7.81
CA GLN A 109 9.26 -6.38 8.67
C GLN A 109 7.97 -6.62 7.92
N GLY A 110 7.07 -7.37 8.54
CA GLY A 110 5.78 -7.72 7.96
C GLY A 110 4.62 -7.00 8.62
N ARG A 111 3.66 -6.61 7.81
CA ARG A 111 2.38 -6.05 8.24
C ARG A 111 1.26 -6.93 7.71
N LEU A 112 0.29 -7.25 8.58
CA LEU A 112 -0.95 -7.85 8.14
C LEU A 112 -1.96 -6.72 7.93
N SER A 113 -2.55 -6.67 6.76
CA SER A 113 -3.38 -5.56 6.33
C SER A 113 -4.78 -6.04 5.96
N SER A 114 -5.78 -5.26 6.35
CA SER A 114 -7.17 -5.42 5.94
C SER A 114 -7.61 -4.14 5.25
N ALA A 115 -8.19 -4.26 4.05
CA ALA A 115 -8.56 -3.11 3.24
C ALA A 115 -9.96 -3.27 2.67
N LEU A 116 -10.71 -2.17 2.64
CA LEU A 116 -11.99 -2.10 1.96
C LEU A 116 -11.82 -1.36 0.63
N PHE A 117 -12.37 -1.94 -0.42
CA PHE A 117 -12.36 -1.38 -1.77
C PHE A 117 -13.76 -1.19 -2.29
N ARG A 118 -13.95 -0.16 -3.12
CA ARG A 118 -15.17 0.09 -3.88
C ARG A 118 -14.82 0.16 -5.36
N ARG A 119 -15.77 -0.27 -6.21
CA ARG A 119 -15.63 -0.09 -7.67
C ARG A 119 -15.50 1.39 -8.01
N LEU A 120 -14.53 1.69 -8.87
CA LEU A 120 -14.34 3.03 -9.43
C LEU A 120 -13.85 2.83 -10.86
N PRO A 121 -14.77 2.84 -11.87
CA PRO A 121 -14.42 2.47 -13.25
C PRO A 121 -13.28 3.26 -13.86
N GLN A 122 -13.08 4.52 -13.46
CA GLN A 122 -12.01 5.38 -13.97
C GLN A 122 -10.66 5.19 -13.27
N ALA A 123 -10.60 4.40 -12.20
CA ALA A 123 -9.33 4.12 -11.52
C ALA A 123 -8.48 3.12 -12.31
N PRO A 124 -7.15 3.09 -12.11
CA PRO A 124 -6.24 2.22 -12.87
C PRO A 124 -6.63 0.73 -12.86
N ASN A 125 -7.13 0.23 -11.74
CA ASN A 125 -7.58 -1.16 -11.61
C ASN A 125 -9.08 -1.25 -11.28
N HIS A 126 -9.85 -0.20 -11.64
CA HIS A 126 -11.30 -0.14 -11.49
C HIS A 126 -11.78 -0.24 -10.05
N VAL A 127 -10.90 0.03 -9.08
CA VAL A 127 -11.23 0.01 -7.65
C VAL A 127 -10.57 1.18 -6.94
N GLN A 128 -11.15 1.54 -5.80
CA GLN A 128 -10.73 2.65 -4.96
C GLN A 128 -10.61 2.17 -3.53
N TRP A 129 -9.53 2.58 -2.85
CA TRP A 129 -9.33 2.28 -1.44
C TRP A 129 -10.25 3.13 -0.58
N LEU A 130 -11.04 2.48 0.26
CA LEU A 130 -11.92 3.18 1.22
C LEU A 130 -11.28 3.24 2.61
N TYR A 131 -10.57 2.18 3.01
CA TYR A 131 -10.08 2.01 4.36
C TYR A 131 -8.93 1.01 4.37
N LEU A 132 -7.97 1.23 5.27
CA LEU A 132 -6.85 0.33 5.46
C LEU A 132 -6.55 0.23 6.97
N HIS A 133 -6.37 -0.99 7.47
CA HIS A 133 -5.93 -1.23 8.84
C HIS A 133 -4.74 -2.17 8.78
N GLU A 134 -3.63 -1.76 9.39
CA GLU A 134 -2.38 -2.52 9.41
C GLU A 134 -1.98 -2.88 10.83
N GLY A 135 -1.44 -4.09 10.99
CA GLY A 135 -0.86 -4.56 12.25
C GLY A 135 0.47 -5.23 12.00
N TRP A 136 1.37 -5.19 12.97
CA TRP A 136 2.65 -5.87 12.84
C TRP A 136 2.48 -7.38 12.89
N ILE A 137 3.20 -8.09 12.02
CA ILE A 137 3.33 -9.54 12.12
C ILE A 137 4.45 -9.84 13.10
N SER A 138 4.13 -10.61 14.13
CA SER A 138 5.12 -11.01 15.13
C SER A 138 6.08 -12.04 14.55
N LYS A 139 7.39 -11.81 14.69
CA LYS A 139 8.42 -12.77 14.28
C LYS A 139 8.48 -14.02 15.16
N GLU A 140 7.85 -13.98 16.35
CA GLU A 140 7.92 -15.06 17.33
C GLU A 140 6.96 -16.22 17.07
N LYS A 141 6.10 -16.11 16.05
CA LYS A 141 5.16 -17.18 15.69
C LYS A 141 5.72 -18.24 14.76
N THR A 142 7.02 -18.31 14.61
CA THR A 142 7.70 -19.34 13.84
C THR A 142 8.08 -20.50 14.78
N GLY A 143 7.15 -20.98 15.49
CA GLY A 143 7.39 -22.14 16.33
C GLY A 143 6.78 -23.38 15.72
#